data_8e1f94fbb3c0062fd4833a8851e72d27
#
_entry.id   8e1f94fbb3c0062fd4833a8851e72d27
#
_cell.length_a   1.000
_cell.length_b   1.000
_cell.length_c   1.000
_cell.angle_alpha   90.00
_cell.angle_beta   90.00
_cell.angle_gamma   90.00
#
_symmetry.space_group_name_H-M   'P 1'
#
loop_
_entity.id
_entity.type
_entity.pdbx_description
1 polymer ?
#
loop_
_entity_poly.entity_id
_entity_poly.type
_entity_poly.pdbx_seq_one_letter_code
_entity_poly.pdbx_strand_id
1 'polypeptide(L)'
;MPEYDFDGQVAFVTGAAHGQGRSHAQYYAKHGADVVAVDISHNKETVPYDLGTSDELAETATLVEEEGQEVLTLEADVSDEAEVAAAVEEAVDQFGKIDVLANNAGIESSAEATKMDEAMWDELIDTNLKGVWLCSKHVGQHFIERGDGGKIVSTASTSGFSGIPLGNAHYVAAKHGVRGLTKTLALELAEYDVNVNAVAPSAIDTPMVSGMVEAYGEEILDEGGAALSGPFNIFDPGEMLEAKDITEAYMWLSSDAARYVTGITLPVDAGFLAK
;
A
#
# COMPACT_ATOMS: atom_id res chain seq x y z
N MET A 1 -8.07 -6.36 20.88
CA MET A 1 -8.01 -6.27 19.39
C MET A 1 -8.78 -7.46 18.86
N PRO A 2 -9.43 -7.37 17.71
CA PRO A 2 -9.96 -8.57 17.07
C PRO A 2 -8.81 -9.58 16.90
N GLU A 3 -9.09 -10.83 17.13
CA GLU A 3 -8.13 -11.91 16.93
C GLU A 3 -8.30 -12.36 15.47
N TYR A 4 -7.34 -12.00 14.60
CA TYR A 4 -7.24 -12.51 13.25
C TYR A 4 -6.43 -13.81 13.25
N ASP A 5 -6.69 -14.68 12.32
CA ASP A 5 -5.97 -15.94 12.16
C ASP A 5 -5.47 -16.04 10.71
N PHE A 6 -4.16 -15.94 10.56
CA PHE A 6 -3.44 -16.12 9.30
C PHE A 6 -2.44 -17.28 9.39
N ASP A 7 -2.63 -18.20 10.36
CA ASP A 7 -1.74 -19.34 10.54
C ASP A 7 -1.61 -20.16 9.25
N GLY A 8 -0.36 -20.40 8.86
CA GLY A 8 -0.03 -21.10 7.62
C GLY A 8 -0.38 -20.35 6.33
N GLN A 9 -0.72 -19.07 6.35
CA GLN A 9 -0.85 -18.21 5.16
C GLN A 9 0.45 -17.49 4.84
N VAL A 10 0.57 -16.99 3.61
CA VAL A 10 1.71 -16.22 3.12
C VAL A 10 1.23 -14.86 2.64
N ALA A 11 1.75 -13.80 3.25
CA ALA A 11 1.43 -12.42 2.90
C ALA A 11 2.58 -11.78 2.09
N PHE A 12 2.28 -11.37 0.86
CA PHE A 12 3.19 -10.62 -0.01
C PHE A 12 2.95 -9.12 0.17
N VAL A 13 3.92 -8.41 0.77
CA VAL A 13 3.78 -7.00 1.15
C VAL A 13 4.77 -6.15 0.37
N THR A 14 4.29 -5.16 -0.39
CA THR A 14 5.13 -4.22 -1.13
C THR A 14 5.34 -2.90 -0.37
N GLY A 15 6.50 -2.26 -0.53
CA GLY A 15 6.90 -1.08 0.25
C GLY A 15 7.11 -1.43 1.72
N ALA A 16 7.76 -2.57 1.99
CA ALA A 16 7.83 -3.19 3.30
C ALA A 16 8.98 -2.67 4.19
N ALA A 17 9.91 -1.87 3.66
CA ALA A 17 11.09 -1.42 4.40
C ALA A 17 10.74 -0.53 5.61
N HIS A 18 9.67 0.28 5.52
CA HIS A 18 9.27 1.19 6.59
C HIS A 18 7.77 1.54 6.57
N GLY A 19 7.33 2.42 7.46
CA GLY A 19 5.99 3.01 7.47
C GLY A 19 4.87 1.98 7.54
N GLN A 20 3.86 2.14 6.67
CA GLN A 20 2.70 1.25 6.63
C GLN A 20 3.08 -0.18 6.23
N GLY A 21 3.97 -0.36 5.22
CA GLY A 21 4.35 -1.69 4.74
C GLY A 21 5.05 -2.52 5.82
N ARG A 22 5.97 -1.92 6.58
CA ARG A 22 6.59 -2.57 7.76
C ARG A 22 5.52 -2.96 8.79
N SER A 23 4.59 -2.07 9.07
CA SER A 23 3.48 -2.36 9.98
C SER A 23 2.61 -3.52 9.48
N HIS A 24 2.30 -3.56 8.18
CA HIS A 24 1.55 -4.67 7.59
C HIS A 24 2.31 -5.99 7.74
N ALA A 25 3.60 -6.02 7.38
CA ALA A 25 4.46 -7.20 7.49
C ALA A 25 4.47 -7.76 8.93
N GLN A 26 4.74 -6.90 9.90
CA GLN A 26 4.78 -7.28 11.32
C GLN A 26 3.43 -7.79 11.82
N TYR A 27 2.31 -7.15 11.43
CA TYR A 27 0.99 -7.58 11.91
C TYR A 27 0.53 -8.88 11.25
N TYR A 28 0.83 -9.13 9.97
CA TYR A 28 0.58 -10.44 9.37
C TYR A 28 1.35 -11.53 10.12
N ALA A 29 2.64 -11.32 10.40
CA ALA A 29 3.46 -12.24 11.17
C ALA A 29 2.91 -12.48 12.58
N LYS A 30 2.55 -11.42 13.29
CA LYS A 30 1.94 -11.49 14.63
C LYS A 30 0.67 -12.33 14.68
N HIS A 31 -0.02 -12.45 13.57
CA HIS A 31 -1.25 -13.25 13.44
C HIS A 31 -1.04 -14.56 12.70
N GLY A 32 0.21 -15.02 12.54
CA GLY A 32 0.59 -16.37 12.10
C GLY A 32 0.96 -16.52 10.63
N ALA A 33 0.99 -15.43 9.83
CA ALA A 33 1.38 -15.53 8.44
C ALA A 33 2.91 -15.45 8.27
N ASP A 34 3.45 -16.26 7.36
CA ASP A 34 4.76 -16.01 6.77
C ASP A 34 4.71 -14.80 5.84
N VAL A 35 5.83 -14.12 5.66
CA VAL A 35 5.87 -12.83 4.97
C VAL A 35 6.87 -12.81 3.83
N VAL A 36 6.44 -12.31 2.67
CA VAL A 36 7.33 -11.84 1.61
C VAL A 36 7.36 -10.32 1.68
N ALA A 37 8.48 -9.77 2.13
CA ALA A 37 8.69 -8.34 2.31
C ALA A 37 9.46 -7.78 1.11
N VAL A 38 8.79 -6.97 0.29
CA VAL A 38 9.34 -6.42 -0.95
C VAL A 38 9.51 -4.92 -0.84
N ASP A 39 10.67 -4.39 -1.21
CA ASP A 39 10.91 -2.95 -1.32
C ASP A 39 11.90 -2.66 -2.45
N ILE A 40 11.91 -1.42 -2.96
CA ILE A 40 12.82 -1.00 -4.03
C ILE A 40 14.28 -0.88 -3.56
N SER A 41 14.50 -0.53 -2.29
CA SER A 41 15.80 -0.36 -1.62
C SER A 41 16.76 0.65 -2.27
N HIS A 42 16.24 1.58 -3.08
CA HIS A 42 17.00 2.71 -3.63
C HIS A 42 16.08 3.92 -3.93
N ASN A 43 16.67 5.12 -4.03
CA ASN A 43 15.94 6.34 -4.31
C ASN A 43 15.54 6.46 -5.77
N LYS A 44 14.41 7.12 -6.03
CA LYS A 44 13.94 7.53 -7.36
C LYS A 44 14.28 9.00 -7.61
N GLU A 45 14.51 9.37 -8.87
CA GLU A 45 15.05 10.68 -9.25
C GLU A 45 14.10 11.84 -8.90
N THR A 46 12.79 11.64 -9.06
CA THR A 46 11.80 12.71 -8.86
C THR A 46 11.18 12.75 -7.46
N VAL A 47 11.57 11.81 -6.58
CA VAL A 47 11.10 11.74 -5.20
C VAL A 47 12.04 12.55 -4.30
N PRO A 48 11.52 13.54 -3.56
CA PRO A 48 12.37 14.50 -2.84
C PRO A 48 12.82 14.03 -1.45
N TYR A 49 12.54 12.78 -1.07
CA TYR A 49 12.89 12.18 0.22
C TYR A 49 13.48 10.79 0.02
N ASP A 50 14.18 10.29 1.04
CA ASP A 50 14.77 8.97 1.00
C ASP A 50 13.68 7.88 1.04
N LEU A 51 13.77 6.92 0.11
CA LEU A 51 12.95 5.72 0.07
C LEU A 51 13.58 4.64 0.98
N GLY A 52 12.86 3.51 1.12
CA GLY A 52 13.33 2.39 1.91
C GLY A 52 14.71 1.89 1.49
N THR A 53 15.49 1.44 2.46
CA THR A 53 16.83 0.89 2.27
C THR A 53 16.85 -0.62 2.53
N SER A 54 17.89 -1.30 2.03
CA SER A 54 18.11 -2.73 2.34
C SER A 54 18.26 -2.98 3.84
N ASP A 55 18.88 -2.05 4.60
CA ASP A 55 19.01 -2.17 6.05
C ASP A 55 17.63 -2.07 6.73
N GLU A 56 16.77 -1.14 6.31
CA GLU A 56 15.41 -1.02 6.84
C GLU A 56 14.52 -2.21 6.47
N LEU A 57 14.74 -2.81 5.29
CA LEU A 57 14.07 -4.05 4.91
C LEU A 57 14.52 -5.23 5.78
N ALA A 58 15.81 -5.29 6.12
CA ALA A 58 16.34 -6.28 7.06
C ALA A 58 15.80 -6.08 8.49
N GLU A 59 15.58 -4.83 8.93
CA GLU A 59 14.89 -4.56 10.20
C GLU A 59 13.45 -5.10 10.17
N THR A 60 12.74 -4.94 9.07
CA THR A 60 11.39 -5.50 8.92
C THR A 60 11.41 -7.03 9.00
N ALA A 61 12.41 -7.68 8.38
CA ALA A 61 12.58 -9.12 8.50
C ALA A 61 12.79 -9.55 9.97
N THR A 62 13.63 -8.82 10.70
CA THR A 62 13.86 -9.09 12.13
C THR A 62 12.55 -9.01 12.93
N LEU A 63 11.69 -8.01 12.66
CA LEU A 63 10.40 -7.87 13.33
C LEU A 63 9.43 -9.03 13.02
N VAL A 64 9.47 -9.57 11.80
CA VAL A 64 8.68 -10.75 11.42
C VAL A 64 9.18 -12.00 12.14
N GLU A 65 10.51 -12.20 12.17
CA GLU A 65 11.15 -13.34 12.86
C GLU A 65 10.90 -13.31 14.38
N GLU A 66 10.83 -12.13 15.00
CA GLU A 66 10.51 -11.96 16.43
C GLU A 66 9.07 -12.43 16.76
N GLU A 67 8.16 -12.39 15.80
CA GLU A 67 6.80 -12.94 15.95
C GLU A 67 6.76 -14.46 15.68
N GLY A 68 7.89 -15.08 15.28
CA GLY A 68 8.06 -16.51 15.10
C GLY A 68 7.70 -17.05 13.71
N GLN A 69 7.58 -16.18 12.71
CA GLN A 69 7.24 -16.53 11.34
C GLN A 69 8.46 -16.49 10.41
N GLU A 70 8.36 -17.17 9.26
CA GLU A 70 9.39 -17.09 8.23
C GLU A 70 9.21 -15.82 7.39
N VAL A 71 10.33 -15.26 6.91
CA VAL A 71 10.34 -14.09 6.04
C VAL A 71 11.27 -14.27 4.86
N LEU A 72 10.80 -13.81 3.69
CA LEU A 72 11.63 -13.64 2.48
C LEU A 72 11.70 -12.14 2.17
N THR A 73 12.90 -11.58 2.17
CA THR A 73 13.12 -10.19 1.75
C THR A 73 13.56 -10.12 0.31
N LEU A 74 12.92 -9.28 -0.50
CA LEU A 74 13.23 -9.11 -1.91
C LEU A 74 13.37 -7.62 -2.25
N GLU A 75 14.44 -7.29 -2.95
CA GLU A 75 14.63 -5.97 -3.54
C GLU A 75 14.02 -5.98 -4.94
N ALA A 76 12.93 -5.22 -5.14
CA ALA A 76 12.26 -5.11 -6.42
C ALA A 76 11.51 -3.79 -6.59
N ASP A 77 11.63 -3.17 -7.76
CA ASP A 77 10.82 -2.03 -8.18
C ASP A 77 9.47 -2.51 -8.71
N VAL A 78 8.38 -2.18 -8.03
CA VAL A 78 7.02 -2.56 -8.45
C VAL A 78 6.64 -1.97 -9.81
N SER A 79 7.33 -0.94 -10.30
CA SER A 79 7.12 -0.35 -11.62
C SER A 79 7.76 -1.16 -12.78
N ASP A 80 8.66 -2.10 -12.46
CA ASP A 80 9.29 -3.03 -13.42
C ASP A 80 8.59 -4.39 -13.41
N GLU A 81 8.01 -4.76 -14.55
CA GLU A 81 7.26 -6.02 -14.67
C GLU A 81 8.13 -7.27 -14.49
N ALA A 82 9.38 -7.23 -14.92
CA ALA A 82 10.26 -8.39 -14.83
C ALA A 82 10.69 -8.62 -13.37
N GLU A 83 10.94 -7.55 -12.61
CA GLU A 83 11.27 -7.64 -11.20
C GLU A 83 10.06 -8.12 -10.37
N VAL A 84 8.85 -7.62 -10.66
CA VAL A 84 7.62 -8.10 -10.00
C VAL A 84 7.38 -9.58 -10.29
N ALA A 85 7.53 -10.01 -11.56
CA ALA A 85 7.35 -11.40 -11.95
C ALA A 85 8.35 -12.32 -11.22
N ALA A 86 9.64 -11.92 -11.16
CA ALA A 86 10.68 -12.66 -10.47
C ALA A 86 10.41 -12.75 -8.95
N ALA A 87 9.98 -11.64 -8.33
CA ALA A 87 9.66 -11.63 -6.91
C ALA A 87 8.48 -12.56 -6.56
N VAL A 88 7.45 -12.63 -7.41
CA VAL A 88 6.33 -13.56 -7.22
C VAL A 88 6.78 -15.01 -7.41
N GLU A 89 7.61 -15.29 -8.43
CA GLU A 89 8.16 -16.64 -8.66
C GLU A 89 9.00 -17.10 -7.45
N GLU A 90 9.90 -16.25 -6.94
CA GLU A 90 10.75 -16.57 -5.79
C GLU A 90 9.92 -16.80 -4.51
N ALA A 91 8.87 -15.99 -4.30
CA ALA A 91 7.94 -16.16 -3.18
C ALA A 91 7.23 -17.54 -3.25
N VAL A 92 6.76 -17.92 -4.44
CA VAL A 92 6.10 -19.22 -4.66
C VAL A 92 7.11 -20.37 -4.52
N ASP A 93 8.33 -20.22 -5.00
CA ASP A 93 9.38 -21.23 -4.84
C ASP A 93 9.76 -21.44 -3.37
N GLN A 94 9.80 -20.38 -2.56
CA GLN A 94 10.15 -20.46 -1.14
C GLN A 94 9.01 -21.02 -0.28
N PHE A 95 7.79 -20.53 -0.45
CA PHE A 95 6.66 -20.86 0.45
C PHE A 95 5.62 -21.79 -0.18
N GLY A 96 5.73 -22.08 -1.46
CA GLY A 96 4.76 -22.89 -2.21
C GLY A 96 3.47 -22.15 -2.59
N LYS A 97 3.24 -20.94 -2.05
CA LYS A 97 2.02 -20.17 -2.26
C LYS A 97 2.16 -18.70 -1.87
N ILE A 98 1.18 -17.91 -2.29
CA ILE A 98 0.84 -16.59 -1.75
C ILE A 98 -0.66 -16.62 -1.45
N ASP A 99 -1.12 -16.15 -0.29
CA ASP A 99 -2.54 -16.10 0.10
C ASP A 99 -3.08 -14.67 0.12
N VAL A 100 -2.21 -13.71 0.48
CA VAL A 100 -2.56 -12.29 0.58
C VAL A 100 -1.55 -11.44 -0.18
N LEU A 101 -2.06 -10.51 -0.99
CA LEU A 101 -1.27 -9.42 -1.57
C LEU A 101 -1.64 -8.10 -0.89
N ALA A 102 -0.67 -7.48 -0.22
CA ALA A 102 -0.75 -6.13 0.30
C ALA A 102 0.00 -5.16 -0.63
N ASN A 103 -0.70 -4.57 -1.59
CA ASN A 103 -0.18 -3.54 -2.49
C ASN A 103 -0.06 -2.21 -1.73
N ASN A 104 1.07 -1.98 -1.09
CA ASN A 104 1.28 -0.78 -0.29
C ASN A 104 2.35 0.15 -0.87
N ALA A 105 3.32 -0.34 -1.64
CA ALA A 105 4.35 0.50 -2.25
C ALA A 105 3.78 1.73 -2.95
N GLY A 106 4.40 2.87 -2.72
CA GLY A 106 3.98 4.13 -3.31
C GLY A 106 4.92 5.27 -2.96
N ILE A 107 4.93 6.27 -3.81
CA ILE A 107 5.73 7.49 -3.69
C ILE A 107 4.83 8.72 -3.77
N GLU A 108 5.34 9.88 -3.35
CA GLU A 108 4.69 11.17 -3.50
C GLU A 108 5.72 12.24 -3.88
N SER A 109 5.30 13.21 -4.68
CA SER A 109 6.06 14.40 -5.03
C SER A 109 5.08 15.53 -5.35
N SER A 110 5.54 16.79 -5.41
CA SER A 110 4.65 17.92 -5.62
C SER A 110 5.21 18.90 -6.66
N ALA A 111 4.37 19.22 -7.64
CA ALA A 111 4.56 20.33 -8.58
C ALA A 111 3.20 20.79 -9.10
N GLU A 112 3.06 22.12 -9.37
CA GLU A 112 1.85 22.60 -10.04
C GLU A 112 1.61 21.83 -11.35
N ALA A 113 0.39 21.34 -11.57
CA ALA A 113 0.06 20.48 -12.71
C ALA A 113 0.50 21.03 -14.08
N THR A 114 0.53 22.37 -14.22
CA THR A 114 0.96 23.06 -15.45
C THR A 114 2.48 23.22 -15.57
N LYS A 115 3.23 22.88 -14.54
CA LYS A 115 4.71 22.98 -14.45
C LYS A 115 5.37 21.65 -14.15
N MET A 116 4.59 20.60 -13.91
CA MET A 116 5.06 19.27 -13.60
C MET A 116 5.80 18.69 -14.82
N ASP A 117 7.00 18.18 -14.61
CA ASP A 117 7.77 17.51 -15.63
C ASP A 117 7.16 16.12 -15.93
N GLU A 118 7.25 15.68 -17.19
CA GLU A 118 6.76 14.37 -17.63
C GLU A 118 7.40 13.23 -16.83
N ALA A 119 8.69 13.31 -16.53
CA ALA A 119 9.40 12.30 -15.74
C ALA A 119 8.81 12.15 -14.33
N MET A 120 8.45 13.25 -13.65
CA MET A 120 7.79 13.21 -12.33
C MET A 120 6.40 12.57 -12.43
N TRP A 121 5.65 12.88 -13.49
CA TRP A 121 4.35 12.27 -13.75
C TRP A 121 4.49 10.76 -13.97
N ASP A 122 5.37 10.36 -14.88
CA ASP A 122 5.55 8.96 -15.28
C ASP A 122 6.04 8.11 -14.11
N GLU A 123 7.05 8.56 -13.36
CA GLU A 123 7.60 7.81 -12.23
C GLU A 123 6.56 7.55 -11.14
N LEU A 124 5.71 8.54 -10.85
CA LEU A 124 4.64 8.38 -9.86
C LEU A 124 3.52 7.46 -10.37
N ILE A 125 3.07 7.64 -11.61
CA ILE A 125 2.03 6.79 -12.20
C ILE A 125 2.53 5.34 -12.33
N ASP A 126 3.77 5.16 -12.74
CA ASP A 126 4.38 3.84 -12.87
C ASP A 126 4.50 3.12 -11.52
N THR A 127 4.82 3.83 -10.45
CA THR A 127 4.87 3.23 -9.11
C THR A 127 3.48 3.04 -8.53
N ASN A 128 2.68 4.12 -8.42
CA ASN A 128 1.46 4.14 -7.61
C ASN A 128 0.23 3.52 -8.28
N LEU A 129 0.23 3.37 -9.60
CA LEU A 129 -0.89 2.78 -10.34
C LEU A 129 -0.49 1.55 -11.14
N LYS A 130 0.51 1.66 -12.03
CA LYS A 130 0.99 0.53 -12.82
C LYS A 130 1.58 -0.55 -11.92
N GLY A 131 2.36 -0.19 -10.88
CA GLY A 131 2.94 -1.15 -9.92
C GLY A 131 1.85 -1.94 -9.19
N VAL A 132 0.78 -1.27 -8.73
CA VAL A 132 -0.38 -1.96 -8.13
C VAL A 132 -1.02 -2.94 -9.11
N TRP A 133 -1.13 -2.57 -10.40
CA TRP A 133 -1.64 -3.46 -11.43
C TRP A 133 -0.70 -4.63 -11.70
N LEU A 134 0.63 -4.40 -11.82
CA LEU A 134 1.62 -5.44 -12.08
C LEU A 134 1.63 -6.50 -10.96
N CYS A 135 1.70 -6.08 -9.70
CA CYS A 135 1.64 -7.00 -8.57
C CYS A 135 0.31 -7.77 -8.55
N SER A 136 -0.83 -7.07 -8.77
CA SER A 136 -2.14 -7.73 -8.84
C SER A 136 -2.27 -8.69 -10.01
N LYS A 137 -1.61 -8.40 -11.16
CA LYS A 137 -1.57 -9.28 -12.33
C LYS A 137 -0.85 -10.59 -12.00
N HIS A 138 0.39 -10.52 -11.50
CA HIS A 138 1.21 -11.72 -11.29
C HIS A 138 0.72 -12.55 -10.10
N VAL A 139 0.36 -11.92 -8.98
CA VAL A 139 -0.22 -12.64 -7.84
C VAL A 139 -1.63 -13.14 -8.16
N GLY A 140 -2.46 -12.35 -8.87
CA GLY A 140 -3.77 -12.78 -9.33
C GLY A 140 -3.71 -13.99 -10.27
N GLN A 141 -2.72 -14.05 -11.16
CA GLN A 141 -2.46 -15.22 -12.00
C GLN A 141 -2.10 -16.44 -11.15
N HIS A 142 -1.25 -16.27 -10.14
CA HIS A 142 -0.93 -17.34 -9.18
C HIS A 142 -2.21 -17.83 -8.45
N PHE A 143 -3.10 -16.94 -8.00
CA PHE A 143 -4.37 -17.33 -7.38
C PHE A 143 -5.26 -18.15 -8.32
N ILE A 144 -5.35 -17.76 -9.61
CA ILE A 144 -6.10 -18.50 -10.63
C ILE A 144 -5.52 -19.89 -10.85
N GLU A 145 -4.20 -20.00 -10.98
CA GLU A 145 -3.51 -21.28 -11.22
C GLU A 145 -3.60 -22.22 -10.01
N ARG A 146 -3.51 -21.68 -8.80
CA ARG A 146 -3.64 -22.43 -7.55
C ARG A 146 -5.08 -22.92 -7.30
N GLY A 147 -6.07 -22.08 -7.58
CA GLY A 147 -7.49 -22.43 -7.58
C GLY A 147 -8.16 -22.54 -6.21
N ASP A 148 -7.57 -21.96 -5.16
CA ASP A 148 -8.11 -21.97 -3.79
C ASP A 148 -8.34 -20.56 -3.21
N GLY A 149 -8.45 -19.56 -4.09
CA GLY A 149 -8.78 -18.19 -3.75
C GLY A 149 -7.59 -17.33 -3.31
N GLY A 150 -7.87 -16.15 -2.81
CA GLY A 150 -6.85 -15.21 -2.34
C GLY A 150 -7.43 -13.85 -1.95
N LYS A 151 -6.58 -12.98 -1.40
CA LYS A 151 -6.95 -11.63 -0.98
C LYS A 151 -5.99 -10.62 -1.57
N ILE A 152 -6.53 -9.56 -2.18
CA ILE A 152 -5.75 -8.39 -2.64
C ILE A 152 -6.28 -7.17 -1.92
N VAL A 153 -5.41 -6.48 -1.20
CA VAL A 153 -5.72 -5.19 -0.56
C VAL A 153 -4.71 -4.15 -1.03
N SER A 154 -5.20 -3.02 -1.54
CA SER A 154 -4.35 -1.97 -2.11
C SER A 154 -4.46 -0.65 -1.33
N THR A 155 -3.35 0.06 -1.14
CA THR A 155 -3.35 1.40 -0.57
C THR A 155 -3.79 2.43 -1.60
N ALA A 156 -5.07 2.85 -1.53
CA ALA A 156 -5.58 4.04 -2.19
C ALA A 156 -5.19 5.30 -1.38
N SER A 157 -6.05 6.28 -1.27
CA SER A 157 -5.94 7.48 -0.43
C SER A 157 -7.28 8.20 -0.40
N THR A 158 -7.50 9.09 0.56
CA THR A 158 -8.57 10.10 0.49
C THR A 158 -8.44 10.97 -0.77
N SER A 159 -7.22 11.18 -1.27
CA SER A 159 -6.95 11.79 -2.58
C SER A 159 -7.52 11.03 -3.77
N GLY A 160 -7.92 9.79 -3.59
CA GLY A 160 -8.67 9.01 -4.59
C GLY A 160 -10.17 9.34 -4.64
N PHE A 161 -10.69 10.16 -3.72
CA PHE A 161 -12.10 10.56 -3.65
C PHE A 161 -12.33 12.03 -4.02
N SER A 162 -11.31 12.86 -3.89
CA SER A 162 -11.40 14.31 -4.13
C SER A 162 -10.11 14.85 -4.75
N GLY A 163 -10.17 16.02 -5.37
CA GLY A 163 -8.98 16.76 -5.77
C GLY A 163 -8.40 17.50 -4.58
N ILE A 164 -7.07 17.57 -4.52
CA ILE A 164 -6.33 18.33 -3.51
C ILE A 164 -5.40 19.31 -4.25
N PRO A 165 -5.47 20.63 -3.98
CA PRO A 165 -4.70 21.62 -4.73
C PRO A 165 -3.27 21.80 -4.19
N LEU A 166 -2.55 20.70 -3.95
CA LEU A 166 -1.19 20.69 -3.39
C LEU A 166 -0.10 20.33 -4.41
N GLY A 167 -0.37 20.51 -5.71
CA GLY A 167 0.61 20.14 -6.73
C GLY A 167 0.76 18.62 -6.91
N ASN A 168 -0.21 17.84 -6.51
CA ASN A 168 -0.16 16.38 -6.56
C ASN A 168 -1.18 15.77 -7.55
N ALA A 169 -1.37 16.42 -8.70
CA ALA A 169 -2.32 15.97 -9.73
C ALA A 169 -2.10 14.52 -10.17
N HIS A 170 -0.85 14.09 -10.33
CA HIS A 170 -0.46 12.71 -10.67
C HIS A 170 -0.82 11.73 -9.55
N TYR A 171 -0.59 12.09 -8.28
CA TYR A 171 -0.96 11.26 -7.12
C TYR A 171 -2.48 11.09 -7.03
N VAL A 172 -3.23 12.18 -7.17
CA VAL A 172 -4.71 12.16 -7.22
C VAL A 172 -5.19 11.27 -8.36
N ALA A 173 -4.61 11.39 -9.56
CA ALA A 173 -4.95 10.55 -10.70
C ALA A 173 -4.66 9.08 -10.43
N ALA A 174 -3.47 8.74 -9.90
CA ALA A 174 -3.08 7.38 -9.55
C ALA A 174 -4.05 6.76 -8.52
N LYS A 175 -4.36 7.49 -7.43
CA LYS A 175 -5.23 6.96 -6.36
C LYS A 175 -6.70 6.84 -6.77
N HIS A 176 -7.19 7.69 -7.69
CA HIS A 176 -8.47 7.45 -8.39
C HIS A 176 -8.40 6.21 -9.29
N GLY A 177 -7.28 6.01 -9.98
CA GLY A 177 -7.03 4.82 -10.81
C GLY A 177 -7.04 3.54 -10.00
N VAL A 178 -6.38 3.49 -8.83
CA VAL A 178 -6.39 2.33 -7.93
C VAL A 178 -7.80 1.94 -7.52
N ARG A 179 -8.69 2.91 -7.24
CA ARG A 179 -10.10 2.64 -6.92
C ARG A 179 -10.87 2.03 -8.09
N GLY A 180 -10.58 2.50 -9.31
CA GLY A 180 -11.15 1.93 -10.53
C GLY A 180 -10.66 0.51 -10.77
N LEU A 181 -9.35 0.30 -10.65
CA LEU A 181 -8.68 -1.00 -10.80
C LEU A 181 -9.23 -2.02 -9.78
N THR A 182 -9.37 -1.64 -8.51
CA THR A 182 -9.95 -2.47 -7.44
C THR A 182 -11.31 -3.04 -7.84
N LYS A 183 -12.20 -2.21 -8.40
CA LYS A 183 -13.54 -2.65 -8.81
C LYS A 183 -13.50 -3.64 -9.99
N THR A 184 -12.64 -3.37 -10.97
CA THR A 184 -12.52 -4.23 -12.15
C THR A 184 -11.93 -5.57 -11.77
N LEU A 185 -10.83 -5.59 -11.03
CA LEU A 185 -10.21 -6.84 -10.57
C LEU A 185 -11.13 -7.65 -9.66
N ALA A 186 -11.93 -7.00 -8.81
CA ALA A 186 -12.92 -7.68 -7.98
C ALA A 186 -13.96 -8.44 -8.80
N LEU A 187 -14.37 -7.90 -9.96
CA LEU A 187 -15.31 -8.57 -10.86
C LEU A 187 -14.64 -9.70 -11.66
N GLU A 188 -13.41 -9.46 -12.15
CA GLU A 188 -12.68 -10.42 -12.97
C GLU A 188 -12.20 -11.65 -12.17
N LEU A 189 -11.84 -11.45 -10.89
CA LEU A 189 -11.28 -12.50 -10.06
C LEU A 189 -12.30 -13.18 -9.13
N ALA A 190 -13.57 -12.72 -9.14
CA ALA A 190 -14.61 -13.28 -8.27
C ALA A 190 -14.90 -14.77 -8.54
N GLU A 191 -14.82 -15.22 -9.81
CA GLU A 191 -15.01 -16.63 -10.16
C GLU A 191 -13.93 -17.57 -9.62
N TYR A 192 -12.81 -17.01 -9.16
CA TYR A 192 -11.67 -17.71 -8.55
C TYR A 192 -11.62 -17.56 -7.02
N ASP A 193 -12.71 -17.10 -6.38
CA ASP A 193 -12.79 -16.85 -4.94
C ASP A 193 -11.77 -15.83 -4.41
N VAL A 194 -11.35 -14.86 -5.25
CA VAL A 194 -10.43 -13.79 -4.85
C VAL A 194 -11.20 -12.53 -4.46
N ASN A 195 -10.97 -12.03 -3.23
CA ASN A 195 -11.45 -10.72 -2.82
C ASN A 195 -10.43 -9.63 -3.18
N VAL A 196 -10.90 -8.55 -3.79
CA VAL A 196 -10.06 -7.41 -4.14
C VAL A 196 -10.65 -6.13 -3.56
N ASN A 197 -9.93 -5.49 -2.64
CA ASN A 197 -10.36 -4.28 -1.96
C ASN A 197 -9.23 -3.25 -1.90
N ALA A 198 -9.57 -2.04 -1.47
CA ALA A 198 -8.59 -1.01 -1.19
C ALA A 198 -8.90 -0.32 0.15
N VAL A 199 -7.86 0.22 0.79
CA VAL A 199 -7.96 1.10 1.95
C VAL A 199 -7.57 2.51 1.50
N ALA A 200 -8.28 3.52 1.99
CA ALA A 200 -8.03 4.93 1.66
C ALA A 200 -7.71 5.72 2.93
N PRO A 201 -6.44 5.82 3.27
CA PRO A 201 -5.99 6.62 4.41
C PRO A 201 -6.11 8.13 4.17
N SER A 202 -6.21 8.91 5.26
CA SER A 202 -5.86 10.32 5.30
C SER A 202 -4.35 10.49 5.63
N ALA A 203 -3.96 11.57 6.30
CA ALA A 203 -2.58 11.77 6.71
C ALA A 203 -2.15 10.77 7.80
N ILE A 204 -1.03 10.09 7.56
CA ILE A 204 -0.44 9.09 8.45
C ILE A 204 0.98 9.49 8.79
N ASP A 205 1.36 9.34 10.05
CA ASP A 205 2.74 9.55 10.49
C ASP A 205 3.66 8.47 9.89
N THR A 206 4.39 8.86 8.84
CA THR A 206 5.29 8.00 8.06
C THR A 206 6.47 8.78 7.51
N PRO A 207 7.58 8.10 7.14
CA PRO A 207 8.71 8.74 6.47
C PRO A 207 8.33 9.50 5.18
N MET A 208 7.33 9.04 4.44
CA MET A 208 6.81 9.78 3.28
C MET A 208 6.29 11.17 3.66
N VAL A 209 5.45 11.25 4.69
CA VAL A 209 4.87 12.53 5.11
C VAL A 209 5.93 13.45 5.70
N SER A 210 6.80 12.96 6.57
CA SER A 210 7.91 13.77 7.12
C SER A 210 8.88 14.23 6.04
N GLY A 211 9.18 13.38 5.06
CA GLY A 211 10.02 13.75 3.92
C GLY A 211 9.37 14.81 3.00
N MET A 212 8.07 14.72 2.77
CA MET A 212 7.33 15.78 2.03
C MET A 212 7.34 17.11 2.79
N VAL A 213 7.19 17.09 4.11
CA VAL A 213 7.28 18.30 4.95
C VAL A 213 8.69 18.89 4.92
N GLU A 214 9.74 18.06 4.99
CA GLU A 214 11.12 18.52 4.89
C GLU A 214 11.41 19.16 3.52
N ALA A 215 10.91 18.56 2.44
CA ALA A 215 11.17 19.03 1.09
C ALA A 215 10.37 20.28 0.69
N TYR A 216 9.12 20.41 1.14
CA TYR A 216 8.18 21.44 0.67
C TYR A 216 7.68 22.38 1.77
N GLY A 217 8.06 22.17 3.04
CA GLY A 217 7.64 22.96 4.20
C GLY A 217 6.35 22.44 4.86
N GLU A 218 6.13 22.89 6.11
CA GLU A 218 4.93 22.49 6.90
C GLU A 218 3.61 22.98 6.25
N GLU A 219 3.68 24.04 5.44
CA GLU A 219 2.53 24.59 4.73
C GLU A 219 1.83 23.55 3.84
N ILE A 220 2.53 22.51 3.37
CA ILE A 220 1.92 21.45 2.56
C ILE A 220 0.84 20.69 3.33
N LEU A 221 0.99 20.53 4.64
CA LEU A 221 -0.02 19.92 5.50
C LEU A 221 -1.16 20.90 5.82
N ASP A 222 -0.80 22.16 6.12
CA ASP A 222 -1.77 23.21 6.46
C ASP A 222 -2.64 23.58 5.25
N GLU A 223 -2.05 23.73 4.07
CA GLU A 223 -2.79 24.02 2.84
C GLU A 223 -3.70 22.87 2.44
N GLY A 224 -3.27 21.60 2.64
CA GLY A 224 -4.10 20.41 2.44
C GLY A 224 -5.32 20.40 3.35
N GLY A 225 -5.12 20.64 4.63
CA GLY A 225 -6.19 20.74 5.62
C GLY A 225 -7.11 21.94 5.36
N ALA A 226 -6.57 23.11 5.07
CA ALA A 226 -7.35 24.33 4.80
C ALA A 226 -8.14 24.24 3.48
N ALA A 227 -7.54 23.70 2.42
CA ALA A 227 -8.19 23.55 1.12
C ALA A 227 -9.40 22.59 1.17
N LEU A 228 -9.41 21.65 2.10
CA LEU A 228 -10.47 20.67 2.29
C LEU A 228 -11.37 20.98 3.51
N SER A 229 -11.30 22.19 4.04
CA SER A 229 -12.19 22.73 5.07
C SER A 229 -12.07 22.05 6.45
N GLY A 230 -10.86 21.73 6.90
CA GLY A 230 -10.63 21.32 8.29
C GLY A 230 -9.54 20.25 8.50
N PRO A 231 -9.33 19.81 9.74
CA PRO A 231 -8.24 18.92 10.10
C PRO A 231 -8.34 17.54 9.41
N PHE A 232 -7.20 16.89 9.21
CA PHE A 232 -7.13 15.52 8.67
C PHE A 232 -7.75 14.48 9.60
N ASN A 233 -7.85 14.78 10.89
CA ASN A 233 -8.43 13.93 11.91
C ASN A 233 -9.47 14.73 12.70
N ILE A 234 -10.75 14.34 12.64
CA ILE A 234 -11.82 15.05 13.37
C ILE A 234 -11.95 14.59 14.83
N PHE A 235 -11.37 13.45 15.20
CA PHE A 235 -11.38 12.97 16.58
C PHE A 235 -10.30 13.66 17.41
N ASP A 236 -9.13 13.91 16.81
CA ASP A 236 -8.02 14.61 17.45
C ASP A 236 -7.36 15.59 16.44
N PRO A 237 -7.90 16.83 16.36
CA PRO A 237 -7.41 17.82 15.43
C PRO A 237 -5.95 18.19 15.68
N GLY A 238 -5.09 17.92 14.72
CA GLY A 238 -3.64 18.17 14.81
C GLY A 238 -2.81 16.90 14.94
N GLU A 239 -3.45 15.74 15.12
CA GLU A 239 -2.75 14.45 15.10
C GLU A 239 -3.01 13.68 13.80
N MET A 240 -1.97 13.02 13.30
CA MET A 240 -2.06 12.08 12.19
C MET A 240 -2.44 10.69 12.69
N LEU A 241 -2.93 9.86 11.80
CA LEU A 241 -3.14 8.44 12.09
C LEU A 241 -1.79 7.73 12.19
N GLU A 242 -1.76 6.62 12.91
CA GLU A 242 -0.59 5.75 12.94
C GLU A 242 -0.69 4.65 11.86
N ALA A 243 0.44 4.11 11.42
CA ALA A 243 0.47 3.02 10.44
C ALA A 243 -0.37 1.81 10.85
N LYS A 244 -0.40 1.49 12.16
CA LYS A 244 -1.21 0.39 12.71
C LYS A 244 -2.71 0.56 12.48
N ASP A 245 -3.23 1.80 12.45
CA ASP A 245 -4.66 2.05 12.27
C ASP A 245 -5.11 1.63 10.86
N ILE A 246 -4.22 1.78 9.89
CA ILE A 246 -4.44 1.33 8.52
C ILE A 246 -4.25 -0.18 8.42
N THR A 247 -3.26 -0.71 9.14
CA THR A 247 -2.99 -2.14 9.17
C THR A 247 -4.17 -2.95 9.68
N GLU A 248 -4.90 -2.48 10.69
CA GLU A 248 -6.12 -3.13 11.18
C GLU A 248 -7.19 -3.29 10.09
N ALA A 249 -7.31 -2.30 9.18
CA ALA A 249 -8.22 -2.41 8.04
C ALA A 249 -7.74 -3.44 7.01
N TYR A 250 -6.42 -3.53 6.78
CA TYR A 250 -5.82 -4.57 5.95
C TYR A 250 -6.08 -5.95 6.53
N MET A 251 -5.84 -6.16 7.84
CA MET A 251 -6.11 -7.41 8.54
C MET A 251 -7.57 -7.84 8.37
N TRP A 252 -8.51 -6.91 8.60
CA TRP A 252 -9.93 -7.21 8.44
C TRP A 252 -10.28 -7.59 7.00
N LEU A 253 -9.86 -6.80 6.00
CA LEU A 253 -10.18 -7.05 4.59
C LEU A 253 -9.55 -8.33 4.05
N SER A 254 -8.44 -8.78 4.64
CA SER A 254 -7.77 -10.03 4.27
C SER A 254 -8.30 -11.25 5.03
N SER A 255 -9.08 -11.05 6.09
CA SER A 255 -9.60 -12.13 6.93
C SER A 255 -10.90 -12.73 6.38
N ASP A 256 -11.27 -13.90 6.91
CA ASP A 256 -12.55 -14.55 6.62
C ASP A 256 -13.77 -13.74 7.09
N ALA A 257 -13.59 -12.80 8.03
CA ALA A 257 -14.65 -11.90 8.45
C ALA A 257 -15.13 -10.98 7.30
N ALA A 258 -14.27 -10.71 6.32
CA ALA A 258 -14.57 -9.92 5.13
C ALA A 258 -14.81 -10.77 3.86
N ARG A 259 -15.02 -12.08 3.95
CA ARG A 259 -15.16 -12.98 2.78
C ARG A 259 -16.18 -12.57 1.74
N TYR A 260 -17.20 -11.80 2.11
CA TYR A 260 -18.23 -11.25 1.21
C TYR A 260 -18.04 -9.78 0.90
N VAL A 261 -16.87 -9.22 1.22
CA VAL A 261 -16.51 -7.83 0.92
C VAL A 261 -15.51 -7.83 -0.22
N THR A 262 -15.90 -7.31 -1.37
CA THR A 262 -15.03 -7.17 -2.54
C THR A 262 -15.44 -5.95 -3.37
N GLY A 263 -14.48 -5.32 -4.07
CA GLY A 263 -14.67 -4.17 -4.93
C GLY A 263 -14.87 -2.85 -4.20
N ILE A 264 -14.64 -2.79 -2.87
CA ILE A 264 -14.77 -1.55 -2.10
C ILE A 264 -13.43 -0.82 -1.97
N THR A 265 -13.52 0.48 -1.73
CA THR A 265 -12.44 1.29 -1.17
C THR A 265 -12.90 1.79 0.19
N LEU A 266 -12.28 1.31 1.25
CA LEU A 266 -12.62 1.61 2.64
C LEU A 266 -11.84 2.84 3.12
N PRO A 267 -12.47 3.99 3.39
CA PRO A 267 -11.80 5.10 4.03
C PRO A 267 -11.43 4.75 5.49
N VAL A 268 -10.17 4.97 5.83
CA VAL A 268 -9.66 4.97 7.21
C VAL A 268 -9.01 6.33 7.40
N ASP A 269 -9.82 7.32 7.66
CA ASP A 269 -9.50 8.73 7.44
C ASP A 269 -9.90 9.65 8.58
N ALA A 270 -10.26 9.07 9.74
CA ALA A 270 -10.74 9.81 10.89
C ALA A 270 -11.83 10.87 10.54
N GLY A 271 -12.71 10.54 9.57
CA GLY A 271 -13.83 11.39 9.15
C GLY A 271 -13.47 12.51 8.18
N PHE A 272 -12.27 12.50 7.61
CA PHE A 272 -11.81 13.53 6.67
C PHE A 272 -12.75 13.69 5.46
N LEU A 273 -13.24 12.60 4.87
CA LEU A 273 -14.16 12.63 3.72
C LEU A 273 -15.64 12.88 4.09
N ALA A 274 -15.97 12.99 5.35
CA ALA A 274 -17.33 13.23 5.81
C ALA A 274 -17.72 14.73 5.81
N LYS A 275 -16.83 15.62 5.38
CA LYS A 275 -16.99 17.09 5.39
C LYS A 275 -17.50 17.63 4.08
#